data_b3bdaf9fcccd5a40c8b5a77061705cf3
#
_entry.id   b3bdaf9fcccd5a40c8b5a77061705cf3
#
_cell.length_a   1.000
_cell.length_b   1.000
_cell.length_c   1.000
_cell.angle_alpha   90.00
_cell.angle_beta   90.00
_cell.angle_gamma   90.00
#
_symmetry.space_group_name_H-M   'P 1'
#
loop_
_entity.id
_entity.type
_entity.pdbx_description
1 polymer ?
#
loop_
_entity_poly.entity_id
_entity_poly.type
_entity_poly.pdbx_seq_one_letter_code
_entity_poly.pdbx_strand_id
1 'polypeptide(L)'
;MEAVTPKLTAENIPITLYAGRNRRYKSAYTTIVGIDVKAAEAMGYKLTDGTWDKGGRDGVFVGENFAYMFEDTKRPSGRNTVDMYSGYDNLDESGMPVKPQPYFDSMKTAYTLDISSDKEDDKKITRQLEAAGRMKEDYGKGEETSMGLVMDLEMLKTLLDQQAKLSGRKPEWKKGYSGALVKVKDMNQVAEVETEIKRMGFRTSSMETIRKPMEPEARQKQMMLGGLGAISLFVAALGITNTMIMSISERTREIGVMKSLGCFVRDIRRIFLLEAGCIGLLGGVTGTVFSYAISFVMNMTSEGMSSSSMAGAMEADMAGLPSRLSVIPWWLSLFAVLFSIAVGVGAGYYPAGKAVKISALEAIKHD
;
A
#
# COMPACT_ATOMS: atom_id res chain seq x y z
N MET A 1 22.88 6.10 -5.95
CA MET A 1 22.01 6.23 -7.13
C MET A 1 22.33 5.10 -8.10
N GLU A 2 21.33 4.50 -8.72
CA GLU A 2 21.50 3.44 -9.71
C GLU A 2 21.31 3.98 -11.14
N ALA A 3 20.27 4.78 -11.34
CA ALA A 3 19.98 5.41 -12.62
C ALA A 3 19.29 6.77 -12.41
N VAL A 4 19.50 7.67 -13.37
CA VAL A 4 18.84 8.98 -13.44
C VAL A 4 18.42 9.22 -14.87
N THR A 5 17.16 9.62 -15.09
CA THR A 5 16.67 10.01 -16.41
C THR A 5 15.90 11.32 -16.32
N PRO A 6 16.11 12.25 -17.27
CA PRO A 6 15.33 13.47 -17.32
C PRO A 6 13.88 13.18 -17.69
N LYS A 7 12.97 13.96 -17.11
CA LYS A 7 11.53 13.94 -17.38
C LYS A 7 11.11 15.31 -17.89
N LEU A 8 10.43 15.32 -19.02
CA LEU A 8 9.89 16.53 -19.63
C LEU A 8 8.38 16.38 -19.74
N THR A 9 7.62 17.28 -19.14
CA THR A 9 6.16 17.30 -19.23
C THR A 9 5.73 18.44 -20.18
N ALA A 10 4.80 18.15 -21.07
CA ALA A 10 4.20 19.17 -21.93
C ALA A 10 3.15 19.96 -21.13
N GLU A 11 3.58 21.00 -20.43
CA GLU A 11 2.73 21.89 -19.65
C GLU A 11 2.33 23.13 -20.46
N ASN A 12 1.11 23.65 -20.21
CA ASN A 12 0.60 24.90 -20.77
C ASN A 12 0.64 24.98 -22.31
N ILE A 13 0.45 23.86 -22.99
CA ILE A 13 0.41 23.79 -24.43
C ILE A 13 -0.98 23.38 -24.87
N PRO A 14 -1.62 24.07 -25.84
CA PRO A 14 -2.92 23.70 -26.35
C PRO A 14 -2.82 22.42 -27.20
N ILE A 15 -2.94 21.28 -26.52
CA ILE A 15 -2.88 19.96 -27.11
C ILE A 15 -4.30 19.36 -27.10
N THR A 16 -4.69 18.81 -28.25
CA THR A 16 -5.92 18.00 -28.35
C THR A 16 -5.56 16.65 -28.96
N LEU A 17 -5.93 15.60 -28.27
CA LEU A 17 -5.71 14.25 -28.76
C LEU A 17 -7.02 13.65 -29.24
N TYR A 18 -6.99 13.08 -30.43
CA TYR A 18 -8.11 12.37 -31.03
C TYR A 18 -7.78 10.90 -31.16
N ALA A 19 -8.80 10.04 -30.99
CA ALA A 19 -8.70 8.62 -31.19
C ALA A 19 -9.78 8.11 -32.16
N GLY A 20 -9.45 7.03 -32.89
CA GLY A 20 -10.38 6.34 -33.76
C GLY A 20 -10.57 6.99 -35.13
N ARG A 21 -11.32 6.28 -35.99
CA ARG A 21 -11.61 6.75 -37.35
C ARG A 21 -12.40 8.06 -37.31
N ASN A 22 -12.02 9.01 -38.15
CA ASN A 22 -12.66 10.33 -38.27
C ASN A 22 -12.65 11.15 -36.97
N ARG A 23 -11.62 10.97 -36.13
CA ARG A 23 -11.46 11.74 -34.87
C ARG A 23 -12.69 11.68 -33.96
N ARG A 24 -13.32 10.51 -33.88
CA ARG A 24 -14.56 10.32 -33.15
C ARG A 24 -14.42 10.59 -31.65
N TYR A 25 -13.31 10.17 -31.08
CA TYR A 25 -13.05 10.34 -29.65
C TYR A 25 -12.06 11.48 -29.45
N LYS A 26 -12.35 12.40 -28.56
CA LYS A 26 -11.57 13.59 -28.28
C LYS A 26 -11.18 13.64 -26.81
N SER A 27 -9.91 13.89 -26.50
CA SER A 27 -9.47 14.25 -25.16
C SER A 27 -8.96 15.68 -25.18
N ALA A 28 -9.53 16.55 -24.34
CA ALA A 28 -9.08 17.93 -24.18
C ALA A 28 -7.95 18.07 -23.16
N TYR A 29 -7.84 17.09 -22.26
CA TYR A 29 -6.84 17.09 -21.20
C TYR A 29 -6.09 15.76 -21.20
N THR A 30 -4.79 15.84 -21.46
CA THR A 30 -3.92 14.66 -21.46
C THR A 30 -2.55 15.08 -20.98
N THR A 31 -2.05 14.45 -19.94
CA THR A 31 -0.66 14.61 -19.51
C THR A 31 0.27 13.89 -20.48
N ILE A 32 1.11 14.66 -21.19
CA ILE A 32 2.10 14.11 -22.11
C ILE A 32 3.49 14.27 -21.49
N VAL A 33 4.20 13.16 -21.36
CA VAL A 33 5.51 13.10 -20.73
C VAL A 33 6.52 12.49 -21.69
N GLY A 34 7.68 13.14 -21.81
CA GLY A 34 8.85 12.63 -22.50
C GLY A 34 9.87 12.08 -21.51
N ILE A 35 10.26 10.84 -21.72
CA ILE A 35 11.35 10.17 -20.98
C ILE A 35 12.28 9.47 -21.98
N ASP A 36 13.45 9.09 -21.53
CA ASP A 36 14.28 8.16 -22.30
C ASP A 36 13.64 6.77 -22.25
N VAL A 37 12.98 6.36 -23.35
CA VAL A 37 12.27 5.09 -23.46
C VAL A 37 13.20 3.90 -23.24
N LYS A 38 14.49 4.00 -23.62
CA LYS A 38 15.48 2.94 -23.41
C LYS A 38 15.80 2.74 -21.93
N ALA A 39 15.66 3.78 -21.13
CA ALA A 39 15.87 3.72 -19.70
C ALA A 39 14.59 3.36 -18.91
N ALA A 40 13.42 3.34 -19.57
CA ALA A 40 12.14 3.19 -18.91
C ALA A 40 12.03 1.88 -18.07
N GLU A 41 12.46 0.76 -18.64
CA GLU A 41 12.45 -0.53 -17.92
C GLU A 41 13.43 -0.52 -16.75
N ALA A 42 14.65 0.01 -16.95
CA ALA A 42 15.63 0.15 -15.88
C ALA A 42 15.13 1.06 -14.75
N MET A 43 14.32 2.09 -15.07
CA MET A 43 13.65 2.97 -14.11
C MET A 43 12.43 2.32 -13.44
N GLY A 44 12.10 1.08 -13.83
CA GLY A 44 11.02 0.29 -13.23
C GLY A 44 9.62 0.60 -13.78
N TYR A 45 9.50 1.24 -14.94
CA TYR A 45 8.22 1.27 -15.66
C TYR A 45 7.89 -0.13 -16.15
N LYS A 46 6.64 -0.54 -16.01
CA LYS A 46 6.15 -1.86 -16.44
C LYS A 46 5.08 -1.68 -17.50
N LEU A 47 5.08 -2.58 -18.49
CA LEU A 47 4.01 -2.66 -19.48
C LEU A 47 3.06 -3.82 -19.12
N THR A 48 1.78 -3.59 -19.30
CA THR A 48 0.75 -4.63 -19.28
C THR A 48 0.64 -5.29 -20.65
N ASP A 49 0.77 -4.49 -21.72
CA ASP A 49 0.73 -4.92 -23.12
C ASP A 49 1.80 -4.19 -23.93
N GLY A 50 2.30 -4.81 -25.01
CA GLY A 50 3.27 -4.19 -25.91
C GLY A 50 4.72 -4.41 -25.50
N THR A 51 5.64 -3.69 -26.13
CA THR A 51 7.09 -3.77 -25.90
C THR A 51 7.74 -2.39 -26.01
N TRP A 52 8.78 -2.14 -25.20
CA TRP A 52 9.52 -0.87 -25.22
C TRP A 52 10.25 -0.63 -26.55
N ASP A 53 10.63 -1.68 -27.26
CA ASP A 53 11.36 -1.58 -28.55
C ASP A 53 10.54 -0.92 -29.67
N LYS A 54 9.22 -0.92 -29.56
CA LYS A 54 8.32 -0.26 -30.52
C LYS A 54 8.17 1.25 -30.31
N GLY A 55 8.78 1.82 -29.27
CA GLY A 55 8.84 3.25 -29.03
C GLY A 55 9.75 3.97 -30.02
N GLY A 56 9.39 3.96 -31.30
CA GLY A 56 10.09 4.65 -32.37
C GLY A 56 9.57 6.07 -32.60
N ARG A 57 9.74 6.55 -33.87
CA ARG A 57 9.39 7.94 -34.26
C ARG A 57 7.95 8.37 -33.97
N ASP A 58 6.98 7.43 -33.96
CA ASP A 58 5.56 7.69 -33.78
C ASP A 58 4.91 6.75 -32.74
N GLY A 59 5.73 5.91 -32.08
CA GLY A 59 5.29 5.00 -31.03
C GLY A 59 5.17 5.70 -29.69
N VAL A 60 4.03 5.51 -29.03
CA VAL A 60 3.75 6.09 -27.72
C VAL A 60 3.27 5.03 -26.74
N PHE A 61 3.50 5.28 -25.47
CA PHE A 61 3.04 4.41 -24.38
C PHE A 61 1.88 5.10 -23.68
N VAL A 62 0.77 4.39 -23.59
CA VAL A 62 -0.46 4.90 -22.99
C VAL A 62 -0.62 4.37 -21.57
N GLY A 63 -1.16 5.18 -20.68
CA GLY A 63 -1.50 4.76 -19.32
C GLY A 63 -2.57 3.67 -19.30
N GLU A 64 -2.67 2.96 -18.21
CA GLU A 64 -3.62 1.83 -18.04
C GLU A 64 -5.07 2.27 -18.25
N ASN A 65 -5.43 3.44 -17.73
CA ASN A 65 -6.77 4.01 -17.76
C ASN A 65 -6.93 5.10 -18.85
N PHE A 66 -5.99 5.23 -19.76
CA PHE A 66 -5.94 6.29 -20.76
C PHE A 66 -7.19 6.44 -21.62
N ALA A 67 -7.84 5.32 -21.99
CA ALA A 67 -9.03 5.32 -22.83
C ALA A 67 -10.26 6.00 -22.18
N TYR A 68 -10.30 6.10 -20.85
CA TYR A 68 -11.39 6.80 -20.13
C TYR A 68 -11.30 8.32 -20.21
N MET A 69 -10.15 8.86 -20.63
CA MET A 69 -9.95 10.30 -20.79
C MET A 69 -10.61 10.88 -22.06
N PHE A 70 -11.31 10.04 -22.84
CA PHE A 70 -11.85 10.44 -24.11
C PHE A 70 -13.39 10.57 -24.08
N GLU A 71 -13.87 11.62 -24.72
CA GLU A 71 -15.27 11.90 -24.97
C GLU A 71 -15.67 11.43 -26.37
N ASP A 72 -16.83 10.80 -26.51
CA ASP A 72 -17.41 10.49 -27.81
C ASP A 72 -18.10 11.73 -28.38
N THR A 73 -17.54 12.34 -29.42
CA THR A 73 -18.06 13.57 -30.06
C THR A 73 -19.43 13.38 -30.71
N LYS A 74 -19.88 12.15 -30.89
CA LYS A 74 -21.21 11.83 -31.44
C LYS A 74 -22.30 11.73 -30.40
N ARG A 75 -21.97 11.76 -29.11
CA ARG A 75 -22.94 11.69 -28.02
C ARG A 75 -23.19 13.07 -27.41
N PRO A 76 -24.38 13.32 -26.86
CA PRO A 76 -24.67 14.58 -26.21
C PRO A 76 -23.81 14.74 -24.94
N SER A 77 -23.48 15.99 -24.61
CA SER A 77 -22.78 16.37 -23.40
C SER A 77 -23.48 15.78 -22.16
N GLY A 78 -22.69 15.26 -21.23
CA GLY A 78 -23.15 14.55 -20.01
C GLY A 78 -23.40 13.05 -20.19
N ARG A 79 -23.33 12.51 -21.43
CA ARG A 79 -23.37 11.08 -21.75
C ARG A 79 -22.26 10.69 -22.73
N ASN A 80 -21.31 11.56 -22.91
CA ASN A 80 -20.21 11.44 -23.88
C ASN A 80 -18.92 10.92 -23.27
N THR A 81 -18.86 10.77 -21.94
CA THR A 81 -17.72 10.20 -21.19
C THR A 81 -18.09 8.86 -20.57
N VAL A 82 -17.11 8.03 -20.32
CA VAL A 82 -17.25 6.83 -19.48
C VAL A 82 -16.59 7.13 -18.16
N ASP A 83 -17.39 7.26 -17.11
CA ASP A 83 -16.85 7.42 -15.76
C ASP A 83 -16.28 6.07 -15.28
N MET A 84 -14.96 6.01 -15.13
CA MET A 84 -14.23 4.85 -14.67
C MET A 84 -14.71 4.35 -13.29
N TYR A 85 -15.24 5.27 -12.47
CA TYR A 85 -15.70 4.99 -11.12
C TYR A 85 -17.19 4.60 -11.03
N SER A 86 -17.96 4.70 -12.12
CA SER A 86 -19.39 4.35 -12.13
C SER A 86 -19.69 2.86 -11.97
N GLY A 87 -18.68 2.01 -12.01
CA GLY A 87 -18.80 0.55 -11.85
C GLY A 87 -18.75 0.04 -10.41
N TYR A 88 -18.57 0.90 -9.41
CA TYR A 88 -18.47 0.49 -8.02
C TYR A 88 -19.74 -0.17 -7.45
N ASP A 89 -20.90 0.09 -8.06
CA ASP A 89 -22.18 -0.56 -7.71
C ASP A 89 -22.34 -1.97 -8.31
N ASN A 90 -21.50 -2.33 -9.29
CA ASN A 90 -21.49 -3.62 -9.95
C ASN A 90 -20.25 -4.42 -9.53
N LEU A 91 -20.44 -5.40 -8.68
CA LEU A 91 -19.36 -6.29 -8.25
C LEU A 91 -19.32 -7.55 -9.12
N ASP A 92 -18.12 -8.04 -9.42
CA ASP A 92 -17.92 -9.33 -10.07
C ASP A 92 -18.13 -10.49 -9.07
N GLU A 93 -17.99 -11.74 -9.54
CA GLU A 93 -18.13 -12.95 -8.72
C GLU A 93 -17.11 -13.02 -7.56
N SER A 94 -16.04 -12.22 -7.61
CA SER A 94 -15.01 -12.13 -6.57
C SER A 94 -15.23 -10.94 -5.61
N GLY A 95 -16.31 -10.16 -5.80
CA GLY A 95 -16.63 -8.98 -4.99
C GLY A 95 -15.84 -7.72 -5.41
N MET A 96 -15.17 -7.74 -6.56
CA MET A 96 -14.43 -6.60 -7.07
C MET A 96 -15.31 -5.70 -7.95
N PRO A 97 -15.17 -4.35 -7.86
CA PRO A 97 -15.86 -3.44 -8.75
C PRO A 97 -15.54 -3.71 -10.21
N VAL A 98 -16.57 -3.91 -11.02
CA VAL A 98 -16.40 -4.08 -12.47
C VAL A 98 -16.22 -2.71 -13.10
N LYS A 99 -15.01 -2.39 -13.55
CA LYS A 99 -14.75 -1.16 -14.30
C LYS A 99 -15.59 -1.16 -15.60
N PRO A 100 -16.35 -0.10 -15.90
CA PRO A 100 -17.09 -0.02 -17.14
C PRO A 100 -16.15 -0.09 -18.34
N GLN A 101 -16.58 -0.67 -19.45
CA GLN A 101 -15.74 -0.75 -20.63
C GLN A 101 -15.54 0.63 -21.27
N PRO A 102 -14.29 1.04 -21.56
CA PRO A 102 -14.02 2.27 -22.30
C PRO A 102 -14.57 2.19 -23.73
N TYR A 103 -14.73 3.32 -24.37
CA TYR A 103 -15.28 3.39 -25.75
C TYR A 103 -14.44 2.67 -26.81
N PHE A 104 -13.17 2.45 -26.56
CA PHE A 104 -12.24 1.81 -27.49
C PHE A 104 -11.06 1.17 -26.73
N ASP A 105 -10.40 0.23 -27.40
CA ASP A 105 -9.17 -0.37 -26.90
C ASP A 105 -7.99 0.55 -27.25
N SER A 106 -7.27 1.01 -26.22
CA SER A 106 -6.14 1.93 -26.37
C SER A 106 -4.99 1.35 -27.21
N MET A 107 -4.82 0.03 -27.26
CA MET A 107 -3.75 -0.61 -28.05
C MET A 107 -4.09 -0.80 -29.53
N LYS A 108 -5.38 -0.84 -29.88
CA LYS A 108 -5.84 -1.11 -31.25
C LYS A 108 -6.24 0.14 -32.01
N THR A 109 -6.19 1.28 -31.35
CA THR A 109 -6.71 2.55 -31.89
C THR A 109 -5.57 3.47 -32.26
N ALA A 110 -5.58 4.02 -33.49
CA ALA A 110 -4.67 5.07 -33.90
C ALA A 110 -5.05 6.41 -33.28
N TYR A 111 -4.06 7.18 -32.90
CA TYR A 111 -4.23 8.50 -32.30
C TYR A 111 -3.79 9.60 -33.24
N THR A 112 -4.44 10.74 -33.15
CA THR A 112 -4.07 11.95 -33.87
C THR A 112 -3.86 13.07 -32.85
N LEU A 113 -2.65 13.54 -32.75
CA LEU A 113 -2.25 14.64 -31.87
C LEU A 113 -2.31 15.94 -32.66
N ASP A 114 -3.16 16.86 -32.25
CA ASP A 114 -3.19 18.22 -32.75
C ASP A 114 -2.61 19.17 -31.70
N ILE A 115 -1.58 19.91 -32.08
CA ILE A 115 -0.95 20.96 -31.27
C ILE A 115 -1.27 22.29 -31.94
N SER A 116 -2.00 23.14 -31.25
CA SER A 116 -2.39 24.46 -31.77
C SER A 116 -1.40 25.54 -31.37
N SER A 117 -1.42 26.65 -32.13
CA SER A 117 -0.73 27.87 -31.72
C SER A 117 -1.47 28.55 -30.57
N ASP A 118 -0.74 29.23 -29.67
CA ASP A 118 -1.34 30.09 -28.62
C ASP A 118 -1.94 31.38 -29.19
N LYS A 119 -1.75 31.64 -30.49
CA LYS A 119 -2.35 32.77 -31.19
C LYS A 119 -3.64 32.33 -31.86
N GLU A 120 -4.57 33.27 -32.05
CA GLU A 120 -5.85 33.03 -32.75
C GLU A 120 -5.73 32.54 -34.20
N ASP A 121 -4.47 32.33 -34.68
CA ASP A 121 -4.20 31.74 -35.97
C ASP A 121 -4.52 30.24 -35.96
N ASP A 122 -5.37 29.77 -36.86
CA ASP A 122 -5.80 28.37 -37.03
C ASP A 122 -4.67 27.38 -37.41
N LYS A 123 -3.41 27.80 -37.23
CA LYS A 123 -2.25 26.94 -37.49
C LYS A 123 -2.09 25.89 -36.44
N LYS A 124 -2.14 24.64 -36.86
CA LYS A 124 -1.95 23.48 -36.01
C LYS A 124 -0.98 22.47 -36.61
N ILE A 125 -0.27 21.77 -35.78
CA ILE A 125 0.55 20.64 -36.15
C ILE A 125 -0.25 19.39 -35.84
N THR A 126 -0.45 18.56 -36.84
CA THR A 126 -1.12 17.28 -36.71
C THR A 126 -0.09 16.17 -36.81
N ARG A 127 -0.05 15.26 -35.86
CA ARG A 127 0.80 14.07 -35.86
C ARG A 127 -0.02 12.81 -35.61
N GLN A 128 0.29 11.78 -36.36
CA GLN A 128 -0.28 10.46 -36.14
C GLN A 128 0.59 9.71 -35.13
N LEU A 129 -0.02 9.03 -34.15
CA LEU A 129 0.66 8.28 -33.11
C LEU A 129 0.05 6.87 -33.03
N GLU A 130 0.89 5.90 -32.75
CA GLU A 130 0.48 4.52 -32.55
C GLU A 130 0.85 4.06 -31.15
N ALA A 131 -0.06 3.34 -30.48
CA ALA A 131 0.24 2.76 -29.17
C ALA A 131 1.25 1.62 -29.31
N ALA A 132 2.45 1.83 -28.80
CA ALA A 132 3.53 0.84 -28.72
C ALA A 132 3.38 -0.09 -27.51
N GLY A 133 2.76 0.41 -26.43
CA GLY A 133 2.51 -0.35 -25.22
C GLY A 133 1.56 0.35 -24.28
N ARG A 134 0.92 -0.46 -23.41
CA ARG A 134 0.09 0.01 -22.30
C ARG A 134 0.88 -0.14 -21.01
N MET A 135 1.06 0.96 -20.29
CA MET A 135 1.78 0.95 -19.02
C MET A 135 0.89 0.40 -17.91
N LYS A 136 1.52 -0.30 -16.97
CA LYS A 136 0.89 -0.64 -15.70
C LYS A 136 0.87 0.60 -14.82
N GLU A 137 -0.27 0.89 -14.22
CA GLU A 137 -0.45 2.00 -13.30
C GLU A 137 0.55 1.94 -12.13
N ASP A 138 1.23 3.03 -11.87
CA ASP A 138 2.19 3.21 -10.78
C ASP A 138 2.20 4.67 -10.34
N TYR A 139 1.44 4.97 -9.30
CA TYR A 139 1.33 6.34 -8.76
C TYR A 139 2.65 6.91 -8.25
N GLY A 140 3.62 6.06 -7.91
CA GLY A 140 4.97 6.50 -7.53
C GLY A 140 5.75 7.17 -8.66
N LYS A 141 5.33 6.96 -9.91
CA LYS A 141 5.96 7.54 -11.11
C LYS A 141 5.22 8.75 -11.66
N GLY A 142 3.92 8.85 -11.37
CA GLY A 142 3.06 9.95 -11.78
C GLY A 142 1.84 9.52 -12.57
N GLU A 143 0.93 10.47 -12.80
CA GLU A 143 -0.34 10.25 -13.48
C GLU A 143 -0.20 9.73 -14.92
N GLU A 144 0.96 9.92 -15.55
CA GLU A 144 1.21 9.44 -16.90
C GLU A 144 1.08 7.92 -17.04
N THR A 145 1.32 7.17 -15.97
CA THR A 145 1.18 5.70 -15.99
C THR A 145 -0.27 5.25 -15.94
N SER A 146 -1.17 6.09 -15.41
CA SER A 146 -2.61 5.82 -15.36
C SER A 146 -3.36 6.44 -16.53
N MET A 147 -3.41 7.77 -16.58
CA MET A 147 -4.27 8.53 -17.51
C MET A 147 -3.50 9.31 -18.58
N GLY A 148 -2.17 9.25 -18.56
CA GLY A 148 -1.32 10.04 -19.46
C GLY A 148 -0.79 9.25 -20.64
N LEU A 149 0.08 9.93 -21.37
CA LEU A 149 0.77 9.43 -22.53
C LEU A 149 2.27 9.69 -22.37
N VAL A 150 3.07 8.66 -22.56
CA VAL A 150 4.52 8.72 -22.52
C VAL A 150 5.08 8.52 -23.92
N MET A 151 6.01 9.37 -24.32
CA MET A 151 6.73 9.26 -25.57
C MET A 151 8.24 9.43 -25.36
N ASP A 152 9.01 9.14 -26.40
CA ASP A 152 10.46 9.39 -26.36
C ASP A 152 10.76 10.87 -26.16
N LEU A 153 11.76 11.15 -25.32
CA LEU A 153 12.14 12.51 -24.94
C LEU A 153 12.49 13.39 -26.15
N GLU A 154 13.21 12.84 -27.13
CA GLU A 154 13.61 13.60 -28.32
C GLU A 154 12.41 13.88 -29.25
N MET A 155 11.45 12.95 -29.28
CA MET A 155 10.19 13.16 -29.97
C MET A 155 9.41 14.33 -29.37
N LEU A 156 9.26 14.36 -28.03
CA LEU A 156 8.57 15.46 -27.35
C LEU A 156 9.29 16.79 -27.57
N LYS A 157 10.61 16.84 -27.45
CA LYS A 157 11.40 18.06 -27.74
C LYS A 157 11.14 18.58 -29.16
N THR A 158 11.10 17.68 -30.14
CA THR A 158 10.83 18.05 -31.55
C THR A 158 9.43 18.66 -31.70
N LEU A 159 8.42 18.08 -31.04
CA LEU A 159 7.06 18.61 -31.05
C LEU A 159 6.97 19.98 -30.38
N LEU A 160 7.66 20.17 -29.25
CA LEU A 160 7.72 21.43 -28.53
C LEU A 160 8.46 22.51 -29.32
N ASP A 161 9.52 22.16 -30.03
CA ASP A 161 10.24 23.08 -30.93
C ASP A 161 9.35 23.54 -32.11
N GLN A 162 8.56 22.60 -32.65
CA GLN A 162 7.64 22.93 -33.74
C GLN A 162 6.50 23.84 -33.22
N GLN A 163 5.93 23.57 -32.06
CA GLN A 163 4.90 24.40 -31.41
C GLN A 163 5.44 25.82 -31.12
N ALA A 164 6.64 25.90 -30.57
CA ALA A 164 7.28 27.18 -30.25
C ALA A 164 7.50 28.04 -31.50
N LYS A 165 7.86 27.43 -32.64
CA LYS A 165 7.96 28.12 -33.93
C LYS A 165 6.63 28.66 -34.41
N LEU A 166 5.52 27.88 -34.26
CA LEU A 166 4.16 28.32 -34.61
C LEU A 166 3.71 29.49 -33.73
N SER A 167 3.97 29.42 -32.43
CA SER A 167 3.60 30.48 -31.46
C SER A 167 4.54 31.69 -31.50
N GLY A 168 5.67 31.59 -32.20
CA GLY A 168 6.71 32.65 -32.25
C GLY A 168 7.41 32.85 -30.90
N ARG A 169 7.50 31.80 -30.07
CA ARG A 169 8.13 31.79 -28.76
C ARG A 169 9.38 30.90 -28.76
N LYS A 170 10.23 31.06 -27.76
CA LYS A 170 11.30 30.08 -27.51
C LYS A 170 10.70 28.85 -26.77
N PRO A 171 11.13 27.64 -27.15
CA PRO A 171 10.62 26.45 -26.51
C PRO A 171 11.02 26.42 -25.03
N GLU A 172 10.05 26.13 -24.16
CA GLU A 172 10.24 26.17 -22.69
C GLU A 172 11.23 25.11 -22.19
N TRP A 173 11.29 23.96 -22.86
CA TRP A 173 12.22 22.89 -22.48
C TRP A 173 13.69 23.30 -22.53
N LYS A 174 14.06 24.37 -23.31
CA LYS A 174 15.41 24.93 -23.34
C LYS A 174 15.80 25.64 -22.05
N LYS A 175 14.85 25.98 -21.20
CA LYS A 175 15.09 26.52 -19.85
C LYS A 175 15.46 25.42 -18.84
N GLY A 176 15.14 24.16 -19.14
CA GLY A 176 15.38 23.01 -18.30
C GLY A 176 14.32 21.93 -18.47
N TYR A 177 14.51 20.84 -17.79
CA TYR A 177 13.53 19.74 -17.71
C TYR A 177 12.54 20.00 -16.60
N SER A 178 11.31 19.46 -16.73
CA SER A 178 10.28 19.54 -15.70
C SER A 178 10.68 18.79 -14.42
N GLY A 179 11.50 17.75 -14.57
CA GLY A 179 12.01 16.95 -13.47
C GLY A 179 13.03 15.93 -13.91
N ALA A 180 13.42 15.10 -12.97
CA ALA A 180 14.24 13.92 -13.23
C ALA A 180 13.73 12.75 -12.36
N LEU A 181 13.73 11.57 -12.94
CA LEU A 181 13.48 10.33 -12.20
C LEU A 181 14.82 9.79 -11.71
N VAL A 182 14.89 9.50 -10.42
CA VAL A 182 16.09 8.97 -9.76
C VAL A 182 15.75 7.61 -9.17
N LYS A 183 16.44 6.57 -9.62
CA LYS A 183 16.32 5.23 -9.06
C LYS A 183 17.42 5.00 -8.03
N VAL A 184 17.03 4.61 -6.85
CA VAL A 184 17.93 4.24 -5.75
C VAL A 184 17.93 2.73 -5.60
N LYS A 185 19.10 2.13 -5.40
CA LYS A 185 19.27 0.67 -5.31
C LYS A 185 18.61 0.07 -4.08
N ASP A 186 18.65 0.78 -2.95
CA ASP A 186 18.13 0.34 -1.67
C ASP A 186 17.12 1.37 -1.13
N MET A 187 15.96 0.91 -0.72
CA MET A 187 14.91 1.76 -0.12
C MET A 187 15.41 2.51 1.13
N ASN A 188 16.30 1.92 1.90
CA ASN A 188 16.87 2.57 3.09
C ASN A 188 17.74 3.80 2.75
N GLN A 189 18.28 3.88 1.55
CA GLN A 189 19.10 4.99 1.08
C GLN A 189 18.28 6.13 0.45
N VAL A 190 16.98 5.93 0.23
CA VAL A 190 16.12 6.94 -0.42
C VAL A 190 16.11 8.24 0.37
N ALA A 191 15.99 8.18 1.70
CA ALA A 191 15.97 9.36 2.56
C ALA A 191 17.28 10.17 2.52
N GLU A 192 18.43 9.49 2.41
CA GLU A 192 19.75 10.11 2.29
C GLU A 192 19.92 10.80 0.94
N VAL A 193 19.60 10.08 -0.14
CA VAL A 193 19.64 10.62 -1.50
C VAL A 193 18.69 11.80 -1.66
N GLU A 194 17.50 11.72 -1.10
CA GLU A 194 16.52 12.81 -1.11
C GLU A 194 17.05 14.05 -0.37
N THR A 195 17.72 13.85 0.76
CA THR A 195 18.34 14.95 1.51
C THR A 195 19.43 15.63 0.71
N GLU A 196 20.23 14.87 -0.01
CA GLU A 196 21.31 15.42 -0.84
C GLU A 196 20.75 16.20 -2.05
N ILE A 197 19.71 15.68 -2.70
CA ILE A 197 19.02 16.38 -3.81
C ILE A 197 18.40 17.69 -3.31
N LYS A 198 17.81 17.70 -2.09
CA LYS A 198 17.28 18.93 -1.48
C LYS A 198 18.38 19.94 -1.16
N ARG A 199 19.57 19.50 -0.75
CA ARG A 199 20.73 20.39 -0.56
C ARG A 199 21.16 21.07 -1.86
N MET A 200 21.00 20.41 -2.99
CA MET A 200 21.25 20.98 -4.31
C MET A 200 20.18 22.01 -4.72
N GLY A 201 19.15 22.25 -3.91
CA GLY A 201 18.08 23.21 -4.18
C GLY A 201 16.89 22.65 -4.96
N PHE A 202 16.82 21.35 -5.20
CA PHE A 202 15.71 20.72 -5.90
C PHE A 202 14.63 20.24 -4.94
N ARG A 203 13.38 20.27 -5.41
CA ARG A 203 12.26 19.61 -4.71
C ARG A 203 12.25 18.13 -5.07
N THR A 204 11.93 17.31 -4.09
CA THR A 204 11.82 15.86 -4.25
C THR A 204 10.41 15.41 -3.92
N SER A 205 9.97 14.36 -4.60
CA SER A 205 8.75 13.60 -4.28
C SER A 205 9.10 12.13 -4.28
N SER A 206 8.82 11.45 -3.18
CA SER A 206 9.06 10.03 -3.01
C SER A 206 7.98 9.43 -2.12
N MET A 207 7.84 8.11 -2.13
CA MET A 207 6.96 7.41 -1.17
C MET A 207 7.37 7.69 0.28
N GLU A 208 8.64 7.98 0.52
CA GLU A 208 9.15 8.41 1.83
C GLU A 208 8.54 9.73 2.29
N THR A 209 8.29 10.66 1.36
CA THR A 209 7.62 11.93 1.66
C THR A 209 6.18 11.75 2.14
N ILE A 210 5.52 10.68 1.67
CA ILE A 210 4.17 10.31 2.11
C ILE A 210 4.24 9.56 3.44
N ARG A 211 5.19 8.64 3.59
CA ARG A 211 5.34 7.79 4.77
C ARG A 211 5.73 8.58 6.02
N LYS A 212 6.69 9.50 5.91
CA LYS A 212 7.22 10.26 7.05
C LYS A 212 6.17 11.01 7.87
N PRO A 213 5.20 11.72 7.29
CA PRO A 213 4.13 12.37 8.06
C PRO A 213 3.22 11.38 8.80
N MET A 214 3.07 10.15 8.27
CA MET A 214 2.21 9.13 8.87
C MET A 214 2.87 8.37 10.03
N GLU A 215 4.21 8.34 10.09
CA GLU A 215 4.96 7.65 11.15
C GLU A 215 4.65 8.15 12.57
N PRO A 216 4.58 9.47 12.84
CA PRO A 216 4.25 9.97 14.18
C PRO A 216 2.87 9.54 14.64
N GLU A 217 1.87 9.58 13.76
CA GLU A 217 0.51 9.14 14.07
C GLU A 217 0.44 7.64 14.34
N ALA A 218 1.09 6.84 13.49
CA ALA A 218 1.17 5.40 13.69
C ALA A 218 1.85 5.06 15.01
N ARG A 219 2.96 5.75 15.34
CA ARG A 219 3.68 5.57 16.60
C ARG A 219 2.85 5.97 17.82
N GLN A 220 2.11 7.06 17.72
CA GLN A 220 1.20 7.48 18.79
C GLN A 220 0.10 6.46 19.04
N LYS A 221 -0.57 5.98 17.97
CA LYS A 221 -1.57 4.90 18.05
C LYS A 221 -0.98 3.62 18.66
N GLN A 222 0.23 3.26 18.23
CA GLN A 222 0.94 2.08 18.72
C GLN A 222 1.30 2.19 20.22
N MET A 223 1.75 3.35 20.68
CA MET A 223 2.00 3.61 22.11
C MET A 223 0.71 3.54 22.94
N MET A 224 -0.37 4.12 22.44
CA MET A 224 -1.68 4.08 23.11
C MET A 224 -2.21 2.64 23.24
N LEU A 225 -2.20 1.89 22.14
CA LEU A 225 -2.63 0.48 22.14
C LEU A 225 -1.71 -0.40 22.98
N GLY A 226 -0.40 -0.16 22.91
CA GLY A 226 0.59 -0.85 23.73
C GLY A 226 0.39 -0.58 25.22
N GLY A 227 0.10 0.66 25.59
CA GLY A 227 -0.23 1.04 26.98
C GLY A 227 -1.49 0.33 27.51
N LEU A 228 -2.57 0.32 26.72
CA LEU A 228 -3.80 -0.40 27.06
C LEU A 228 -3.53 -1.92 27.17
N GLY A 229 -2.75 -2.47 26.24
CA GLY A 229 -2.34 -3.87 26.26
C GLY A 229 -1.52 -4.23 27.50
N ALA A 230 -0.59 -3.36 27.90
CA ALA A 230 0.22 -3.58 29.10
C ALA A 230 -0.63 -3.58 30.38
N ILE A 231 -1.59 -2.69 30.52
CA ILE A 231 -2.52 -2.66 31.65
C ILE A 231 -3.36 -3.95 31.68
N SER A 232 -3.92 -4.36 30.53
CA SER A 232 -4.72 -5.58 30.42
C SER A 232 -3.89 -6.81 30.77
N LEU A 233 -2.63 -6.88 30.32
CA LEU A 233 -1.71 -7.94 30.63
C LEU A 233 -1.39 -8.01 32.14
N PHE A 234 -1.19 -6.85 32.78
CA PHE A 234 -0.94 -6.76 34.22
C PHE A 234 -2.14 -7.30 35.03
N VAL A 235 -3.36 -6.90 34.66
CA VAL A 235 -4.59 -7.40 35.30
C VAL A 235 -4.74 -8.92 35.09
N ALA A 236 -4.45 -9.42 33.88
CA ALA A 236 -4.49 -10.85 33.62
C ALA A 236 -3.45 -11.62 34.47
N ALA A 237 -2.23 -11.11 34.62
CA ALA A 237 -1.18 -11.70 35.45
C ALA A 237 -1.61 -11.75 36.94
N LEU A 238 -2.24 -10.71 37.46
CA LEU A 238 -2.83 -10.70 38.80
C LEU A 238 -3.95 -11.74 38.94
N GLY A 239 -4.81 -11.89 37.93
CA GLY A 239 -5.85 -12.92 37.90
C GLY A 239 -5.28 -14.35 37.98
N ILE A 240 -4.25 -14.65 37.17
CA ILE A 240 -3.54 -15.94 37.19
C ILE A 240 -2.92 -16.17 38.59
N THR A 241 -2.23 -15.17 39.15
CA THR A 241 -1.62 -15.23 40.46
C THR A 241 -2.66 -15.57 41.55
N ASN A 242 -3.81 -14.89 41.54
CA ASN A 242 -4.87 -15.10 42.49
C ASN A 242 -5.48 -16.52 42.39
N THR A 243 -5.76 -16.96 41.16
CA THR A 243 -6.25 -18.31 40.88
C THR A 243 -5.28 -19.38 41.37
N MET A 244 -3.99 -19.19 41.12
CA MET A 244 -2.94 -20.11 41.58
C MET A 244 -2.81 -20.15 43.09
N ILE A 245 -2.94 -19.01 43.80
CA ILE A 245 -2.92 -18.95 45.26
C ILE A 245 -4.10 -19.78 45.83
N MET A 246 -5.30 -19.64 45.24
CA MET A 246 -6.47 -20.37 45.65
C MET A 246 -6.34 -21.89 45.41
N SER A 247 -5.88 -22.27 44.20
CA SER A 247 -5.62 -23.68 43.85
C SER A 247 -4.61 -24.35 44.80
N ILE A 248 -3.54 -23.65 45.15
CA ILE A 248 -2.53 -24.13 46.10
C ILE A 248 -3.14 -24.29 47.50
N SER A 249 -3.97 -23.35 47.93
CA SER A 249 -4.64 -23.37 49.23
C SER A 249 -5.57 -24.58 49.37
N GLU A 250 -6.36 -24.87 48.32
CA GLU A 250 -7.26 -26.03 48.27
C GLU A 250 -6.52 -27.38 48.29
N ARG A 251 -5.31 -27.44 47.67
CA ARG A 251 -4.49 -28.66 47.56
C ARG A 251 -3.37 -28.73 48.57
N THR A 252 -3.41 -27.93 49.67
CA THR A 252 -2.31 -27.85 50.65
C THR A 252 -2.01 -29.21 51.27
N ARG A 253 -3.04 -30.04 51.59
CA ARG A 253 -2.89 -31.39 52.15
C ARG A 253 -2.19 -32.33 51.16
N GLU A 254 -2.53 -32.30 49.88
CA GLU A 254 -1.86 -33.12 48.84
C GLU A 254 -0.35 -32.77 48.73
N ILE A 255 -0.04 -31.46 48.81
CA ILE A 255 1.35 -30.98 48.83
C ILE A 255 2.09 -31.51 50.06
N GLY A 256 1.47 -31.51 51.23
CA GLY A 256 1.99 -32.06 52.43
C GLY A 256 2.28 -33.57 52.34
N VAL A 257 1.38 -34.35 51.79
CA VAL A 257 1.56 -35.79 51.55
C VAL A 257 2.69 -36.03 50.54
N MET A 258 2.77 -35.32 49.44
CA MET A 258 3.87 -35.45 48.48
C MET A 258 5.22 -35.18 49.13
N LYS A 259 5.33 -34.20 49.99
CA LYS A 259 6.56 -33.90 50.73
C LYS A 259 6.92 -34.99 51.74
N SER A 260 5.93 -35.53 52.46
CA SER A 260 6.18 -36.59 53.43
C SER A 260 6.62 -37.90 52.76
N LEU A 261 6.22 -38.15 51.51
CA LEU A 261 6.67 -39.25 50.65
C LEU A 261 8.05 -38.99 49.99
N GLY A 262 8.71 -37.86 50.28
CA GLY A 262 10.04 -37.56 49.81
C GLY A 262 10.15 -36.88 48.45
N CYS A 263 9.02 -36.34 47.89
CA CYS A 263 9.06 -35.58 46.63
C CYS A 263 9.95 -34.32 46.74
N PHE A 264 10.79 -34.10 45.75
CA PHE A 264 11.65 -32.89 45.73
C PHE A 264 10.81 -31.61 45.57
N VAL A 265 11.14 -30.61 46.33
CA VAL A 265 10.52 -29.26 46.29
C VAL A 265 10.52 -28.67 44.87
N ARG A 266 11.55 -29.02 44.08
CA ARG A 266 11.68 -28.58 42.67
C ARG A 266 10.59 -29.17 41.80
N ASP A 267 10.21 -30.42 42.04
CA ASP A 267 9.20 -31.09 41.17
C ASP A 267 7.80 -30.62 41.52
N ILE A 268 7.47 -30.38 42.78
CA ILE A 268 6.24 -29.74 43.20
C ILE A 268 6.11 -28.35 42.58
N ARG A 269 7.19 -27.54 42.59
CA ARG A 269 7.18 -26.24 41.92
C ARG A 269 6.92 -26.36 40.42
N ARG A 270 7.54 -27.32 39.72
CA ARG A 270 7.37 -27.54 38.28
C ARG A 270 5.89 -27.88 37.95
N ILE A 271 5.23 -28.65 38.76
CA ILE A 271 3.77 -28.98 38.56
C ILE A 271 2.96 -27.68 38.50
N PHE A 272 3.11 -26.78 39.47
CA PHE A 272 2.37 -25.53 39.50
C PHE A 272 2.80 -24.55 38.38
N LEU A 273 4.07 -24.54 37.98
CA LEU A 273 4.51 -23.74 36.84
C LEU A 273 3.97 -24.27 35.51
N LEU A 274 3.84 -25.61 35.38
CA LEU A 274 3.21 -26.20 34.21
C LEU A 274 1.69 -25.88 34.17
N GLU A 275 1.03 -25.93 35.31
CA GLU A 275 -0.40 -25.54 35.41
C GLU A 275 -0.61 -24.09 35.01
N ALA A 276 0.22 -23.15 35.49
CA ALA A 276 0.18 -21.77 35.11
C ALA A 276 0.53 -21.56 33.60
N GLY A 277 1.49 -22.32 33.10
CA GLY A 277 1.85 -22.34 31.68
C GLY A 277 0.71 -22.85 30.79
N CYS A 278 -0.04 -23.88 31.23
CA CYS A 278 -1.22 -24.39 30.52
C CYS A 278 -2.34 -23.33 30.47
N ILE A 279 -2.55 -22.58 31.55
CA ILE A 279 -3.50 -21.47 31.55
C ILE A 279 -3.09 -20.42 30.52
N GLY A 280 -1.81 -20.06 30.49
CA GLY A 280 -1.27 -19.16 29.49
C GLY A 280 -1.40 -19.70 28.07
N LEU A 281 -1.12 -20.99 27.83
CA LEU A 281 -1.30 -21.64 26.53
C LEU A 281 -2.76 -21.57 26.04
N LEU A 282 -3.70 -21.99 26.88
CA LEU A 282 -5.12 -21.96 26.55
C LEU A 282 -5.60 -20.54 26.27
N GLY A 283 -5.19 -19.56 27.09
CA GLY A 283 -5.49 -18.15 26.86
C GLY A 283 -4.88 -17.61 25.58
N GLY A 284 -3.64 -17.96 25.27
CA GLY A 284 -2.96 -17.57 24.04
C GLY A 284 -3.58 -18.14 22.78
N VAL A 285 -3.96 -19.43 22.81
CA VAL A 285 -4.63 -20.08 21.67
C VAL A 285 -6.03 -19.49 21.46
N THR A 286 -6.84 -19.39 22.51
CA THR A 286 -8.19 -18.80 22.40
C THR A 286 -8.13 -17.35 21.96
N GLY A 287 -7.23 -16.52 22.50
CA GLY A 287 -7.04 -15.14 22.09
C GLY A 287 -6.62 -15.02 20.62
N THR A 288 -5.74 -15.90 20.14
CA THR A 288 -5.33 -15.96 18.74
C THR A 288 -6.50 -16.32 17.83
N VAL A 289 -7.31 -17.30 18.19
CA VAL A 289 -8.51 -17.69 17.44
C VAL A 289 -9.51 -16.53 17.34
N PHE A 290 -9.76 -15.84 18.45
CA PHE A 290 -10.63 -14.64 18.45
C PHE A 290 -10.04 -13.52 17.58
N SER A 291 -8.73 -13.32 17.62
CA SER A 291 -8.07 -12.31 16.78
C SER A 291 -8.25 -12.60 15.28
N TYR A 292 -8.11 -13.87 14.86
CA TYR A 292 -8.37 -14.26 13.47
C TYR A 292 -9.85 -14.09 13.09
N ALA A 293 -10.77 -14.44 14.00
CA ALA A 293 -12.20 -14.27 13.77
C ALA A 293 -12.57 -12.78 13.57
N ILE A 294 -12.05 -11.90 14.42
CA ILE A 294 -12.26 -10.45 14.30
C ILE A 294 -11.61 -9.93 13.00
N SER A 295 -10.39 -10.34 12.69
CA SER A 295 -9.71 -9.96 11.44
C SER A 295 -10.51 -10.39 10.21
N PHE A 296 -11.08 -11.59 10.23
CA PHE A 296 -11.94 -12.09 9.15
C PHE A 296 -13.20 -11.23 8.99
N VAL A 297 -13.90 -10.94 10.09
CA VAL A 297 -15.09 -10.07 10.08
C VAL A 297 -14.73 -8.66 9.60
N MET A 298 -13.61 -8.08 10.05
CA MET A 298 -13.15 -6.77 9.60
C MET A 298 -12.88 -6.75 8.09
N ASN A 299 -12.21 -7.77 7.56
CA ASN A 299 -11.95 -7.85 6.13
C ASN A 299 -13.25 -8.03 5.32
N MET A 300 -14.20 -8.83 5.82
CA MET A 300 -15.51 -9.02 5.18
C MET A 300 -16.35 -7.73 5.19
N THR A 301 -16.32 -6.95 6.27
CA THR A 301 -17.04 -5.68 6.34
C THR A 301 -16.33 -4.56 5.57
N SER A 302 -15.01 -4.61 5.41
CA SER A 302 -14.25 -3.63 4.63
C SER A 302 -14.53 -3.75 3.13
N GLU A 303 -14.73 -4.96 2.62
CA GLU A 303 -15.16 -5.19 1.24
C GLU A 303 -16.53 -4.54 0.96
N GLY A 304 -17.44 -4.53 1.95
CA GLY A 304 -18.74 -3.85 1.85
C GLY A 304 -18.70 -2.34 2.09
N MET A 305 -17.74 -1.82 2.85
CA MET A 305 -17.68 -0.41 3.25
C MET A 305 -16.79 0.44 2.35
N SER A 306 -15.81 -0.16 1.66
CA SER A 306 -15.01 0.52 0.61
C SER A 306 -15.88 0.89 -0.60
N SER A 307 -16.97 0.17 -0.84
CA SER A 307 -17.95 0.50 -1.88
C SER A 307 -18.85 1.69 -1.53
N SER A 308 -18.92 2.11 -0.26
CA SER A 308 -19.84 3.18 0.18
C SER A 308 -19.18 4.53 0.46
N SER A 309 -17.84 4.61 0.53
CA SER A 309 -17.13 5.88 0.65
C SER A 309 -16.13 6.05 -0.49
N MET A 310 -16.43 6.96 -1.41
CA MET A 310 -15.59 7.33 -2.57
C MET A 310 -14.16 7.71 -2.17
N ALA A 311 -13.96 8.23 -0.95
CA ALA A 311 -12.64 8.57 -0.41
C ALA A 311 -11.81 7.32 -0.04
N GLY A 312 -12.41 6.31 0.57
CA GLY A 312 -11.70 5.09 0.98
C GLY A 312 -11.33 4.18 -0.20
N ALA A 313 -12.19 4.12 -1.22
CA ALA A 313 -11.92 3.39 -2.45
C ALA A 313 -10.77 4.04 -3.25
N MET A 314 -10.75 5.38 -3.29
CA MET A 314 -9.71 6.15 -3.99
C MET A 314 -8.35 6.05 -3.26
N GLU A 315 -8.33 6.01 -1.92
CA GLU A 315 -7.10 5.77 -1.15
C GLU A 315 -6.55 4.34 -1.31
N ALA A 316 -7.41 3.34 -1.34
CA ALA A 316 -7.00 1.94 -1.52
C ALA A 316 -6.46 1.68 -2.93
N ASP A 317 -7.10 2.23 -3.96
CA ASP A 317 -6.68 2.11 -5.36
C ASP A 317 -5.40 2.93 -5.64
N MET A 318 -5.29 4.13 -5.05
CA MET A 318 -4.06 4.95 -5.12
C MET A 318 -2.84 4.29 -4.47
N ALA A 319 -3.03 3.42 -3.49
CA ALA A 319 -1.92 2.76 -2.80
C ALA A 319 -1.51 1.44 -3.46
N GLY A 320 -2.27 0.90 -4.42
CA GLY A 320 -2.06 -0.44 -4.99
C GLY A 320 -2.05 -1.51 -3.90
N LEU A 321 -2.67 -1.22 -2.75
CA LEU A 321 -2.71 -2.09 -1.59
C LEU A 321 -3.87 -3.07 -1.74
N PRO A 322 -3.67 -4.35 -1.38
CA PRO A 322 -4.79 -5.26 -1.30
C PRO A 322 -5.81 -4.69 -0.30
N SER A 323 -7.09 -4.75 -0.64
CA SER A 323 -8.24 -4.24 0.14
C SER A 323 -8.41 -4.88 1.53
N ARG A 324 -7.41 -5.61 2.03
CA ARG A 324 -7.42 -6.26 3.34
C ARG A 324 -6.96 -5.27 4.41
N LEU A 325 -7.87 -4.85 5.26
CA LEU A 325 -7.61 -3.97 6.39
C LEU A 325 -6.75 -4.64 7.48
N SER A 326 -6.83 -5.96 7.63
CA SER A 326 -6.13 -6.70 8.67
C SER A 326 -5.46 -7.94 8.12
N VAL A 327 -4.13 -8.03 8.27
CA VAL A 327 -3.32 -9.20 7.92
C VAL A 327 -2.51 -9.61 9.15
N ILE A 328 -2.79 -10.80 9.67
CA ILE A 328 -2.05 -11.35 10.80
C ILE A 328 -1.02 -12.35 10.28
N PRO A 329 0.29 -12.03 10.33
CA PRO A 329 1.32 -12.95 9.91
C PRO A 329 1.42 -14.13 10.90
N TRP A 330 1.66 -15.33 10.39
CA TRP A 330 1.70 -16.56 11.18
C TRP A 330 2.74 -16.55 12.31
N TRP A 331 3.88 -15.91 12.10
CA TRP A 331 4.94 -15.79 13.11
C TRP A 331 4.51 -14.95 14.32
N LEU A 332 3.63 -13.95 14.10
CA LEU A 332 3.09 -13.11 15.18
C LEU A 332 2.15 -13.93 16.08
N SER A 333 1.32 -14.81 15.48
CA SER A 333 0.46 -15.71 16.21
C SER A 333 1.26 -16.69 17.09
N LEU A 334 2.33 -17.25 16.52
CA LEU A 334 3.24 -18.12 17.28
C LEU A 334 3.90 -17.36 18.44
N PHE A 335 4.40 -16.14 18.16
CA PHE A 335 4.98 -15.28 19.17
C PHE A 335 3.97 -14.94 20.28
N ALA A 336 2.71 -14.61 19.94
CA ALA A 336 1.68 -14.28 20.91
C ALA A 336 1.37 -15.46 21.85
N VAL A 337 1.28 -16.70 21.33
CA VAL A 337 1.07 -17.90 22.15
C VAL A 337 2.27 -18.16 23.07
N LEU A 338 3.50 -18.09 22.56
CA LEU A 338 4.70 -18.27 23.39
C LEU A 338 4.80 -17.19 24.47
N PHE A 339 4.48 -15.96 24.14
CA PHE A 339 4.45 -14.84 25.08
C PHE A 339 3.39 -15.04 26.17
N SER A 340 2.21 -15.51 25.80
CA SER A 340 1.13 -15.82 26.77
C SER A 340 1.56 -16.92 27.75
N ILE A 341 2.24 -17.97 27.29
CA ILE A 341 2.81 -19.01 28.14
C ILE A 341 3.85 -18.39 29.11
N ALA A 342 4.72 -17.54 28.60
CA ALA A 342 5.76 -16.89 29.41
C ALA A 342 5.15 -16.01 30.51
N VAL A 343 4.07 -15.27 30.19
CA VAL A 343 3.31 -14.47 31.17
C VAL A 343 2.64 -15.36 32.20
N GLY A 344 2.01 -16.48 31.78
CA GLY A 344 1.39 -17.44 32.69
C GLY A 344 2.41 -18.01 33.67
N VAL A 345 3.55 -18.50 33.18
CA VAL A 345 4.65 -19.03 34.01
C VAL A 345 5.20 -17.94 34.94
N GLY A 346 5.39 -16.72 34.45
CA GLY A 346 5.88 -15.58 35.23
C GLY A 346 4.94 -15.23 36.39
N ALA A 347 3.63 -15.15 36.10
CA ALA A 347 2.59 -14.89 37.11
C ALA A 347 2.47 -16.00 38.14
N GLY A 348 2.63 -17.27 37.71
CA GLY A 348 2.60 -18.44 38.57
C GLY A 348 3.86 -18.64 39.40
N TYR A 349 4.98 -17.98 39.08
CA TYR A 349 6.26 -18.22 39.75
C TYR A 349 6.24 -17.88 41.24
N TYR A 350 5.66 -16.74 41.61
CA TYR A 350 5.56 -16.31 43.00
C TYR A 350 4.65 -17.25 43.83
N PRO A 351 3.41 -17.61 43.48
CA PRO A 351 2.58 -18.51 44.22
C PRO A 351 3.16 -19.92 44.28
N ALA A 352 3.72 -20.46 43.21
CA ALA A 352 4.42 -21.75 43.22
C ALA A 352 5.59 -21.78 44.20
N GLY A 353 6.32 -20.67 44.34
CA GLY A 353 7.40 -20.51 45.32
C GLY A 353 6.86 -20.50 46.76
N LYS A 354 5.68 -19.97 47.01
CA LYS A 354 5.02 -19.97 48.33
C LYS A 354 4.50 -21.36 48.69
N ALA A 355 3.92 -22.10 47.74
CA ALA A 355 3.43 -23.46 47.94
C ALA A 355 4.53 -24.40 48.49
N VAL A 356 5.73 -24.30 47.94
CA VAL A 356 6.83 -25.18 48.39
C VAL A 356 7.47 -24.80 49.71
N LYS A 357 7.13 -23.66 50.32
CA LYS A 357 7.56 -23.25 51.65
C LYS A 357 6.71 -23.78 52.80
N ILE A 358 5.49 -24.26 52.52
CA ILE A 358 4.57 -24.82 53.52
C ILE A 358 5.21 -26.08 54.14
N SER A 359 5.29 -26.19 55.45
CA SER A 359 5.84 -27.39 56.12
C SER A 359 4.93 -28.58 55.94
N ALA A 360 5.49 -29.80 55.78
CA ALA A 360 4.68 -31.01 55.64
C ALA A 360 3.79 -31.25 56.87
N LEU A 361 4.27 -30.91 58.05
CA LEU A 361 3.58 -31.08 59.31
C LEU A 361 2.38 -30.13 59.46
N GLU A 362 2.55 -28.89 59.02
CA GLU A 362 1.52 -27.82 59.01
C GLU A 362 0.43 -28.10 57.98
N ALA A 363 0.82 -28.61 56.81
CA ALA A 363 -0.07 -28.97 55.71
C ALA A 363 -1.00 -30.16 56.05
N ILE A 364 -0.55 -31.10 56.90
CA ILE A 364 -1.36 -32.27 57.28
C ILE A 364 -2.27 -31.95 58.51
N LYS A 365 -1.91 -30.92 59.31
CA LYS A 365 -2.63 -30.52 60.52
C LYS A 365 -3.74 -29.51 60.26
N HIS A 366 -3.83 -28.96 59.07
CA HIS A 366 -4.85 -27.99 58.65
C HIS A 366 -6.14 -28.76 58.34
N ASP A 367 -7.12 -28.74 59.28
CA ASP A 367 -8.53 -29.05 59.03
C ASP A 367 -9.23 -27.88 58.44
#